data_2acb6d3cf1310f8110b27682acac28da
#
_entry.id   2acb6d3cf1310f8110b27682acac28da
#
_cell.length_a   1.000
_cell.length_b   1.000
_cell.length_c   1.000
_cell.angle_alpha   90.00
_cell.angle_beta   90.00
_cell.angle_gamma   90.00
#
_symmetry.space_group_name_H-M   'P 1'
#
loop_
_entity.id
_entity.type
_entity.pdbx_description
1 polymer ?
#
loop_
_entity_poly.entity_id
_entity_poly.type
_entity_poly.pdbx_seq_one_letter_code
_entity_poly.pdbx_strand_id
1 'polypeptide(L)'
;MVESIEYASRDELRELQSERLQSAVAHAYENVPFYRDRLDDAGVSPGDVESVDDIGTLPFTTKADFRAEYPDGLFAVDDDELRRIHASSGTTGKPKIVGYTEADLDLWHEVMARSMAAAGLDANDTIQNAYGYGLFTGGLGFHGGVEELGAAVIPAGSGNTQRQVDLARDLESDAIGCTPSYALYFAETAAEMGVDPRDLSISTVLYGAEPCTDPMREEIEGRLGATGIENYGLSEVIGPGVAVECHEAQDGMHIWEDHFYPEVIDPQTGEPLPEGEEGELVLTSLSKEALPVLRYRTGDLTTLTSDECACGRTMVRMDSVTGRADDLLIVRGVNLYPSQIEDVVLEFDAVAPYYRIDLYREDTLDRLELTVELVDDFDGDVDRLRDELLERLQNALSFRPDELELAEYGTIERTEVGKVKRVYDHR
;
A
#
# COMPACT_ATOMS: atom_id res chain seq x y z
N MET A 1 -13.81 -30.99 3.65
CA MET A 1 -13.38 -29.64 3.25
C MET A 1 -11.97 -29.51 3.82
N VAL A 2 -10.99 -29.27 2.98
CA VAL A 2 -9.68 -28.83 3.47
C VAL A 2 -9.96 -27.46 4.08
N GLU A 3 -9.68 -27.27 5.37
CA GLU A 3 -9.75 -25.95 5.97
C GLU A 3 -8.83 -25.04 5.13
N SER A 4 -9.30 -23.84 4.79
CA SER A 4 -8.48 -22.89 4.07
C SER A 4 -7.22 -22.60 4.90
N ILE A 5 -6.07 -22.48 4.25
CA ILE A 5 -4.80 -22.18 4.90
C ILE A 5 -4.86 -20.91 5.78
N GLU A 6 -5.80 -20.03 5.51
CA GLU A 6 -6.04 -18.80 6.28
C GLU A 6 -6.48 -19.05 7.73
N TYR A 7 -6.98 -20.26 8.01
CA TYR A 7 -7.47 -20.70 9.32
C TYR A 7 -6.65 -21.86 9.89
N ALA A 8 -5.51 -22.19 9.26
CA ALA A 8 -4.60 -23.22 9.75
C ALA A 8 -3.98 -22.81 11.09
N SER A 9 -3.56 -23.79 11.87
CA SER A 9 -2.80 -23.49 13.09
C SER A 9 -1.47 -22.81 12.76
N ARG A 10 -0.93 -22.03 13.70
CA ARG A 10 0.38 -21.39 13.53
C ARG A 10 1.50 -22.40 13.27
N ASP A 11 1.42 -23.61 13.85
CA ASP A 11 2.41 -24.67 13.62
C ASP A 11 2.36 -25.20 12.18
N GLU A 12 1.14 -25.47 11.64
CA GLU A 12 0.96 -25.90 10.25
C GLU A 12 1.41 -24.84 9.25
N LEU A 13 1.08 -23.57 9.52
CA LEU A 13 1.52 -22.46 8.66
C LEU A 13 3.04 -22.31 8.67
N ARG A 14 3.67 -22.42 9.85
CA ARG A 14 5.12 -22.35 10.00
C ARG A 14 5.85 -23.49 9.29
N GLU A 15 5.30 -24.70 9.31
CA GLU A 15 5.86 -25.85 8.57
C GLU A 15 5.82 -25.56 7.05
N LEU A 16 4.68 -25.10 6.53
CA LEU A 16 4.54 -24.71 5.12
C LEU A 16 5.48 -23.57 4.74
N GLN A 17 5.58 -22.54 5.57
CA GLN A 17 6.50 -21.42 5.35
C GLN A 17 7.95 -21.88 5.28
N SER A 18 8.34 -22.79 6.16
CA SER A 18 9.71 -23.35 6.20
C SER A 18 10.04 -24.14 4.94
N GLU A 19 9.12 -24.99 4.48
CA GLU A 19 9.28 -25.75 3.24
C GLU A 19 9.41 -24.82 2.03
N ARG A 20 8.53 -23.80 1.95
CA ARG A 20 8.53 -22.83 0.86
C ARG A 20 9.78 -21.93 0.89
N LEU A 21 10.24 -21.51 2.09
CA LEU A 21 11.47 -20.71 2.24
C LEU A 21 12.69 -21.47 1.73
N GLN A 22 12.85 -22.74 2.10
CA GLN A 22 13.93 -23.57 1.59
C GLN A 22 13.93 -23.63 0.06
N SER A 23 12.75 -23.84 -0.53
CA SER A 23 12.58 -23.88 -1.99
C SER A 23 12.91 -22.54 -2.64
N ALA A 24 12.44 -21.42 -2.06
CA ALA A 24 12.66 -20.07 -2.58
C ALA A 24 14.15 -19.69 -2.50
N VAL A 25 14.84 -20.00 -1.40
CA VAL A 25 16.28 -19.74 -1.25
C VAL A 25 17.09 -20.57 -2.24
N ALA A 26 16.76 -21.87 -2.40
CA ALA A 26 17.44 -22.73 -3.38
C ALA A 26 17.22 -22.20 -4.81
N HIS A 27 15.98 -21.85 -5.16
CA HIS A 27 15.65 -21.29 -6.47
C HIS A 27 16.39 -19.97 -6.76
N ALA A 28 16.40 -19.04 -5.81
CA ALA A 28 17.14 -17.79 -5.93
C ALA A 28 18.66 -18.01 -6.07
N TYR A 29 19.25 -18.90 -5.27
CA TYR A 29 20.67 -19.20 -5.32
C TYR A 29 21.08 -19.85 -6.64
N GLU A 30 20.28 -20.79 -7.15
CA GLU A 30 20.60 -21.52 -8.37
C GLU A 30 20.48 -20.66 -9.64
N ASN A 31 19.51 -19.77 -9.69
CA ASN A 31 19.12 -19.08 -10.92
C ASN A 31 19.49 -17.60 -10.97
N VAL A 32 19.71 -16.94 -9.82
CA VAL A 32 20.00 -15.50 -9.77
C VAL A 32 21.43 -15.26 -9.27
N PRO A 33 22.37 -14.84 -10.15
CA PRO A 33 23.77 -14.57 -9.74
C PRO A 33 23.89 -13.60 -8.58
N PHE A 34 23.08 -12.55 -8.54
CA PHE A 34 23.03 -11.59 -7.44
C PHE A 34 22.80 -12.26 -6.07
N TYR A 35 21.85 -13.20 -5.97
CA TYR A 35 21.58 -13.90 -4.71
C TYR A 35 22.67 -14.90 -4.38
N ARG A 36 23.21 -15.60 -5.36
CA ARG A 36 24.33 -16.52 -5.16
C ARG A 36 25.51 -15.80 -4.56
N ASP A 37 25.95 -14.69 -5.19
CA ASP A 37 27.12 -13.94 -4.73
C ASP A 37 26.89 -13.39 -3.31
N ARG A 38 25.68 -12.88 -3.01
CA ARG A 38 25.33 -12.36 -1.70
C ARG A 38 25.30 -13.43 -0.60
N LEU A 39 24.76 -14.59 -0.90
CA LEU A 39 24.70 -15.72 0.04
C LEU A 39 26.10 -16.29 0.28
N ASP A 40 26.91 -16.46 -0.76
CA ASP A 40 28.31 -16.89 -0.65
C ASP A 40 29.15 -15.90 0.19
N ASP A 41 28.99 -14.59 -0.04
CA ASP A 41 29.65 -13.54 0.75
C ASP A 41 29.23 -13.55 2.23
N ALA A 42 27.98 -13.88 2.51
CA ALA A 42 27.46 -14.07 3.87
C ALA A 42 27.86 -15.40 4.50
N GLY A 43 28.45 -16.33 3.71
CA GLY A 43 28.79 -17.66 4.15
C GLY A 43 27.59 -18.57 4.42
N VAL A 44 26.47 -18.33 3.74
CA VAL A 44 25.20 -19.05 3.86
C VAL A 44 24.96 -19.84 2.59
N SER A 45 24.72 -21.12 2.70
CA SER A 45 24.27 -21.98 1.59
C SER A 45 22.77 -22.29 1.72
N PRO A 46 22.07 -22.67 0.64
CA PRO A 46 20.66 -23.07 0.74
C PRO A 46 20.41 -24.18 1.78
N GLY A 47 21.38 -25.08 2.00
CA GLY A 47 21.26 -26.15 2.98
C GLY A 47 21.39 -25.70 4.44
N ASP A 48 21.82 -24.47 4.70
CA ASP A 48 21.89 -23.89 6.05
C ASP A 48 20.56 -23.28 6.50
N VAL A 49 19.58 -23.13 5.59
CA VAL A 49 18.23 -22.62 5.88
C VAL A 49 17.31 -23.81 6.05
N GLU A 50 17.08 -24.22 7.30
CA GLU A 50 16.24 -25.38 7.62
C GLU A 50 14.79 -24.99 7.96
N SER A 51 14.58 -23.75 8.38
CA SER A 51 13.26 -23.22 8.75
C SER A 51 13.19 -21.70 8.63
N VAL A 52 12.00 -21.14 8.85
CA VAL A 52 11.81 -19.67 8.92
C VAL A 52 12.58 -19.02 10.07
N ASP A 53 13.02 -19.77 11.08
CA ASP A 53 13.89 -19.25 12.15
C ASP A 53 15.27 -18.83 11.64
N ASP A 54 15.70 -19.37 10.51
CA ASP A 54 16.98 -19.08 9.91
C ASP A 54 16.96 -17.87 8.98
N ILE A 55 15.77 -17.28 8.75
CA ILE A 55 15.58 -16.17 7.79
C ILE A 55 16.50 -14.99 8.07
N GLY A 56 16.79 -14.72 9.35
CA GLY A 56 17.69 -13.66 9.78
C GLY A 56 19.15 -13.83 9.29
N THR A 57 19.54 -15.02 8.84
CA THR A 57 20.87 -15.27 8.25
C THR A 57 20.98 -14.79 6.81
N LEU A 58 19.84 -14.62 6.13
CA LEU A 58 19.80 -14.17 4.74
C LEU A 58 20.08 -12.66 4.65
N PRO A 59 20.85 -12.21 3.64
CA PRO A 59 21.08 -10.79 3.41
C PRO A 59 19.82 -10.09 2.92
N PHE A 60 19.70 -8.80 3.25
CA PHE A 60 18.59 -7.98 2.76
C PHE A 60 18.72 -7.70 1.26
N THR A 61 17.56 -7.63 0.58
CA THR A 61 17.41 -7.03 -0.74
C THR A 61 16.85 -5.62 -0.59
N THR A 62 17.33 -4.67 -1.39
CA THR A 62 16.97 -3.27 -1.30
C THR A 62 16.49 -2.69 -2.64
N LYS A 63 15.86 -1.53 -2.59
CA LYS A 63 15.51 -0.73 -3.77
C LYS A 63 16.72 -0.36 -4.64
N ALA A 64 17.91 -0.23 -4.02
CA ALA A 64 19.16 0.04 -4.72
C ALA A 64 19.59 -1.17 -5.56
N ASP A 65 19.40 -2.38 -5.05
CA ASP A 65 19.74 -3.62 -5.75
C ASP A 65 18.91 -3.79 -7.02
N PHE A 66 17.59 -3.54 -6.96
CA PHE A 66 16.73 -3.51 -8.15
C PHE A 66 17.18 -2.53 -9.23
N ARG A 67 17.79 -1.40 -8.81
CA ARG A 67 18.34 -0.42 -9.76
C ARG A 67 19.68 -0.85 -10.35
N ALA A 68 20.51 -1.51 -9.54
CA ALA A 68 21.83 -2.01 -9.96
C ALA A 68 21.66 -3.16 -10.95
N GLU A 69 20.72 -4.06 -10.69
CA GLU A 69 20.42 -5.25 -11.49
C GLU A 69 19.42 -4.98 -12.65
N TYR A 70 19.15 -3.72 -12.96
CA TYR A 70 18.25 -3.34 -14.06
C TYR A 70 18.78 -3.80 -15.43
N PRO A 71 17.94 -4.39 -16.32
CA PRO A 71 16.49 -4.53 -16.16
C PRO A 71 16.05 -5.87 -15.53
N ASP A 72 16.81 -6.95 -15.63
CA ASP A 72 16.41 -8.34 -15.45
C ASP A 72 17.38 -9.18 -14.60
N GLY A 73 18.41 -8.56 -14.03
CA GLY A 73 19.44 -9.25 -13.24
C GLY A 73 18.93 -9.98 -11.99
N LEU A 74 17.68 -9.72 -11.57
CA LEU A 74 17.02 -10.43 -10.48
C LEU A 74 16.03 -11.49 -10.96
N PHE A 75 15.86 -11.71 -12.26
CA PHE A 75 14.97 -12.75 -12.79
C PHE A 75 15.62 -14.12 -12.65
N ALA A 76 14.83 -15.10 -12.21
CA ALA A 76 15.24 -16.47 -11.97
C ALA A 76 14.77 -17.46 -13.06
N VAL A 77 14.17 -16.94 -14.11
CA VAL A 77 13.60 -17.73 -15.24
C VAL A 77 14.08 -17.17 -16.57
N ASP A 78 14.04 -17.99 -17.61
CA ASP A 78 14.38 -17.56 -18.97
C ASP A 78 13.24 -16.70 -19.57
N ASP A 79 13.55 -15.88 -20.58
CA ASP A 79 12.61 -14.96 -21.24
C ASP A 79 11.36 -15.66 -21.82
N ASP A 80 11.48 -16.89 -22.25
CA ASP A 80 10.37 -17.66 -22.84
C ASP A 80 9.37 -18.20 -21.79
N GLU A 81 9.74 -18.19 -20.52
CA GLU A 81 8.87 -18.53 -19.39
C GLU A 81 8.06 -17.32 -18.91
N LEU A 82 8.54 -16.11 -19.21
CA LEU A 82 7.82 -14.88 -18.85
C LEU A 82 6.51 -14.74 -19.63
N ARG A 83 5.44 -14.41 -18.92
CA ARG A 83 4.11 -14.14 -19.47
C ARG A 83 3.72 -12.68 -19.38
N ARG A 84 4.24 -11.98 -18.37
CA ARG A 84 3.94 -10.57 -18.15
C ARG A 84 5.14 -9.84 -17.54
N ILE A 85 5.32 -8.60 -17.94
CA ILE A 85 6.32 -7.70 -17.39
C ILE A 85 5.63 -6.41 -16.98
N HIS A 86 5.88 -5.97 -15.75
CA HIS A 86 5.44 -4.69 -15.23
C HIS A 86 6.64 -3.84 -14.79
N ALA A 87 6.35 -2.59 -14.48
CA ALA A 87 7.35 -1.68 -13.92
C ALA A 87 6.71 -0.81 -12.83
N SER A 88 7.48 -0.50 -11.79
CA SER A 88 7.04 0.45 -10.78
C SER A 88 6.98 1.87 -11.34
N SER A 89 6.07 2.68 -10.79
CA SER A 89 5.87 4.09 -11.19
C SER A 89 7.00 5.04 -10.78
N GLY A 90 8.18 4.54 -10.41
CA GLY A 90 9.27 5.32 -9.80
C GLY A 90 9.45 6.71 -10.38
N THR A 91 9.29 7.73 -9.55
CA THR A 91 9.35 9.16 -9.93
C THR A 91 10.78 9.65 -10.19
N THR A 92 11.80 8.90 -9.78
CA THR A 92 13.22 9.28 -9.89
C THR A 92 14.06 8.11 -10.38
N GLY A 93 14.56 8.19 -11.61
CA GLY A 93 15.49 7.24 -12.20
C GLY A 93 14.85 6.13 -13.04
N LYS A 94 15.60 5.01 -13.24
CA LYS A 94 15.09 3.84 -13.96
C LYS A 94 13.98 3.15 -13.15
N PRO A 95 12.87 2.74 -13.80
CA PRO A 95 11.82 1.99 -13.11
C PRO A 95 12.34 0.62 -12.66
N LYS A 96 11.75 0.06 -11.60
CA LYS A 96 12.02 -1.34 -11.23
C LYS A 96 11.16 -2.23 -12.13
N ILE A 97 11.81 -3.17 -12.81
CA ILE A 97 11.13 -4.12 -13.69
C ILE A 97 10.79 -5.38 -12.90
N VAL A 98 9.59 -5.88 -13.07
CA VAL A 98 9.09 -7.09 -12.40
C VAL A 98 8.48 -8.03 -13.43
N GLY A 99 8.91 -9.29 -13.38
CA GLY A 99 8.46 -10.34 -14.28
C GLY A 99 7.51 -11.32 -13.58
N TYR A 100 6.69 -12.00 -14.38
CA TYR A 100 5.74 -13.01 -13.92
C TYR A 100 5.71 -14.17 -14.89
N THR A 101 5.79 -15.39 -14.36
CA THR A 101 5.43 -16.62 -15.07
C THR A 101 3.91 -16.81 -15.10
N GLU A 102 3.43 -17.89 -15.69
CA GLU A 102 2.00 -18.28 -15.60
C GLU A 102 1.63 -18.58 -14.14
N ALA A 103 2.48 -19.34 -13.42
CA ALA A 103 2.24 -19.67 -12.01
C ALA A 103 2.24 -18.42 -11.11
N ASP A 104 3.12 -17.45 -11.39
CA ASP A 104 3.10 -16.17 -10.68
C ASP A 104 1.81 -15.38 -10.90
N LEU A 105 1.23 -15.46 -12.11
CA LEU A 105 -0.05 -14.82 -12.40
C LEU A 105 -1.21 -15.51 -11.69
N ASP A 106 -1.22 -16.84 -11.68
CA ASP A 106 -2.22 -17.64 -10.98
C ASP A 106 -2.16 -17.34 -9.46
N LEU A 107 -0.96 -17.34 -8.88
CA LEU A 107 -0.74 -16.92 -7.50
C LEU A 107 -1.29 -15.51 -7.23
N TRP A 108 -0.97 -14.57 -8.10
CA TRP A 108 -1.41 -13.18 -7.92
C TRP A 108 -2.92 -13.04 -7.96
N HIS A 109 -3.57 -13.73 -8.90
CA HIS A 109 -5.04 -13.73 -9.00
C HIS A 109 -5.67 -14.39 -7.75
N GLU A 110 -5.10 -15.49 -7.26
CA GLU A 110 -5.55 -16.17 -6.04
C GLU A 110 -5.49 -15.24 -4.81
N VAL A 111 -4.34 -14.63 -4.50
CA VAL A 111 -4.20 -13.77 -3.32
C VAL A 111 -5.08 -12.53 -3.40
N MET A 112 -5.30 -12.00 -4.60
CA MET A 112 -6.24 -10.91 -4.81
C MET A 112 -7.70 -11.34 -4.64
N ALA A 113 -8.09 -12.52 -5.12
CA ALA A 113 -9.42 -13.08 -4.88
C ALA A 113 -9.67 -13.32 -3.39
N ARG A 114 -8.69 -13.86 -2.66
CA ARG A 114 -8.73 -14.00 -1.20
C ARG A 114 -8.88 -12.64 -0.49
N SER A 115 -8.18 -11.62 -0.97
CA SER A 115 -8.29 -10.24 -0.47
C SER A 115 -9.70 -9.69 -0.64
N MET A 116 -10.31 -9.89 -1.79
CA MET A 116 -11.69 -9.48 -2.06
C MET A 116 -12.70 -10.25 -1.21
N ALA A 117 -12.51 -11.56 -1.06
CA ALA A 117 -13.36 -12.38 -0.19
C ALA A 117 -13.22 -11.96 1.29
N ALA A 118 -12.02 -11.60 1.76
CA ALA A 118 -11.81 -11.05 3.10
C ALA A 118 -12.49 -9.68 3.28
N ALA A 119 -12.56 -8.88 2.22
CA ALA A 119 -13.30 -7.62 2.18
C ALA A 119 -14.84 -7.79 2.15
N GLY A 120 -15.34 -9.03 2.15
CA GLY A 120 -16.77 -9.34 2.16
C GLY A 120 -17.41 -9.43 0.78
N LEU A 121 -16.62 -9.45 -0.30
CA LEU A 121 -17.10 -9.56 -1.67
C LEU A 121 -17.19 -11.02 -2.12
N ASP A 122 -18.11 -11.31 -3.04
CA ASP A 122 -18.33 -12.65 -3.58
C ASP A 122 -18.56 -12.66 -5.10
N ALA A 123 -18.81 -13.86 -5.66
CA ALA A 123 -18.99 -14.07 -7.08
C ALA A 123 -20.27 -13.44 -7.68
N ASN A 124 -21.16 -12.89 -6.87
CA ASN A 124 -22.37 -12.23 -7.35
C ASN A 124 -22.16 -10.71 -7.53
N ASP A 125 -21.04 -10.17 -7.05
CA ASP A 125 -20.78 -8.74 -7.04
C ASP A 125 -20.31 -8.23 -8.41
N THR A 126 -20.59 -6.95 -8.65
CA THR A 126 -20.06 -6.17 -9.76
C THR A 126 -19.05 -5.18 -9.22
N ILE A 127 -17.76 -5.37 -9.55
CA ILE A 127 -16.65 -4.64 -8.97
C ILE A 127 -16.03 -3.70 -10.00
N GLN A 128 -16.09 -2.39 -9.75
CA GLN A 128 -15.49 -1.39 -10.61
C GLN A 128 -14.01 -1.21 -10.28
N ASN A 129 -13.14 -1.44 -11.27
CA ASN A 129 -11.70 -1.24 -11.13
C ASN A 129 -11.31 0.13 -11.69
N ALA A 130 -11.02 1.08 -10.79
CA ALA A 130 -10.57 2.42 -11.12
C ALA A 130 -9.03 2.58 -11.11
N TYR A 131 -8.28 1.53 -10.82
CA TYR A 131 -6.83 1.55 -10.96
C TYR A 131 -6.40 1.60 -12.43
N GLY A 132 -5.32 2.32 -12.73
CA GLY A 132 -4.79 2.44 -14.09
C GLY A 132 -4.28 1.12 -14.66
N TYR A 133 -4.69 0.82 -15.88
CA TYR A 133 -4.17 -0.29 -16.67
C TYR A 133 -2.91 0.14 -17.43
N GLY A 134 -1.82 -0.59 -17.30
CA GLY A 134 -0.56 -0.28 -17.96
C GLY A 134 0.63 -1.00 -17.34
N LEU A 135 1.79 -0.34 -17.33
CA LEU A 135 3.01 -0.93 -16.75
C LEU A 135 2.92 -1.10 -15.23
N PHE A 136 2.14 -0.27 -14.54
CA PHE A 136 1.93 -0.39 -13.11
C PHE A 136 1.06 -1.62 -12.79
N THR A 137 1.35 -2.27 -11.66
CA THR A 137 0.76 -3.56 -11.30
C THR A 137 -0.71 -3.47 -10.84
N GLY A 138 -1.14 -2.30 -10.31
CA GLY A 138 -2.42 -2.16 -9.62
C GLY A 138 -3.63 -2.62 -10.45
N GLY A 139 -3.79 -2.08 -11.67
CA GLY A 139 -4.99 -2.34 -12.48
C GLY A 139 -5.16 -3.81 -12.89
N LEU A 140 -4.10 -4.44 -13.39
CA LEU A 140 -4.19 -5.82 -13.89
C LEU A 140 -4.22 -6.86 -12.76
N GLY A 141 -3.54 -6.61 -11.63
CA GLY A 141 -3.61 -7.50 -10.47
C GLY A 141 -5.00 -7.50 -9.86
N PHE A 142 -5.57 -6.30 -9.65
CA PHE A 142 -6.94 -6.17 -9.16
C PHE A 142 -7.95 -6.85 -10.10
N HIS A 143 -7.83 -6.60 -11.41
CA HIS A 143 -8.69 -7.21 -12.44
C HIS A 143 -8.68 -8.74 -12.37
N GLY A 144 -7.48 -9.35 -12.37
CA GLY A 144 -7.35 -10.80 -12.31
C GLY A 144 -7.94 -11.40 -11.04
N GLY A 145 -7.81 -10.72 -9.90
CA GLY A 145 -8.45 -11.15 -8.65
C GLY A 145 -9.96 -11.13 -8.70
N VAL A 146 -10.59 -10.12 -9.34
CA VAL A 146 -12.05 -10.10 -9.53
C VAL A 146 -12.52 -11.26 -10.39
N GLU A 147 -11.81 -11.55 -11.50
CA GLU A 147 -12.14 -12.68 -12.36
C GLU A 147 -11.96 -14.03 -11.66
N GLU A 148 -10.90 -14.19 -10.85
CA GLU A 148 -10.64 -15.39 -10.05
C GLU A 148 -11.68 -15.58 -8.93
N LEU A 149 -12.15 -14.51 -8.30
CA LEU A 149 -13.28 -14.54 -7.36
C LEU A 149 -14.58 -15.02 -8.04
N GLY A 150 -14.66 -14.90 -9.36
CA GLY A 150 -15.86 -15.21 -10.15
C GLY A 150 -16.85 -14.05 -10.24
N ALA A 151 -16.47 -12.87 -9.79
CA ALA A 151 -17.26 -11.64 -9.83
C ALA A 151 -17.18 -10.93 -11.20
N ALA A 152 -18.08 -9.99 -11.44
CA ALA A 152 -18.05 -9.19 -12.65
C ALA A 152 -17.12 -8.00 -12.49
N VAL A 153 -16.12 -7.82 -13.35
CA VAL A 153 -15.24 -6.66 -13.34
C VAL A 153 -15.69 -5.59 -14.33
N ILE A 154 -15.79 -4.33 -13.88
CA ILE A 154 -15.89 -3.17 -14.76
C ILE A 154 -14.48 -2.56 -14.89
N PRO A 155 -13.77 -2.76 -16.03
CA PRO A 155 -12.40 -2.30 -16.21
C PRO A 155 -12.37 -0.81 -16.59
N ALA A 156 -12.85 0.06 -15.69
CA ALA A 156 -13.00 1.49 -15.94
C ALA A 156 -11.64 2.18 -16.15
N GLY A 157 -10.62 1.75 -15.41
CA GLY A 157 -9.29 2.37 -15.44
C GLY A 157 -9.28 3.72 -14.73
N SER A 158 -8.12 4.39 -14.73
CA SER A 158 -7.98 5.72 -14.14
C SER A 158 -8.46 6.85 -15.07
N GLY A 159 -8.90 7.96 -14.47
CA GLY A 159 -9.35 9.16 -15.18
C GLY A 159 -10.81 9.09 -15.66
N ASN A 160 -11.29 10.19 -16.26
CA ASN A 160 -12.67 10.37 -16.71
C ASN A 160 -13.71 10.04 -15.63
N THR A 161 -13.57 10.66 -14.49
CA THR A 161 -14.31 10.34 -13.25
C THR A 161 -15.83 10.48 -13.43
N GLN A 162 -16.31 11.46 -14.21
CA GLN A 162 -17.74 11.59 -14.52
C GLN A 162 -18.31 10.32 -15.18
N ARG A 163 -17.57 9.76 -16.15
CA ARG A 163 -17.97 8.49 -16.77
C ARG A 163 -17.94 7.34 -15.76
N GLN A 164 -17.03 7.35 -14.82
CA GLN A 164 -16.94 6.31 -13.80
C GLN A 164 -18.13 6.36 -12.84
N VAL A 165 -18.60 7.57 -12.49
CA VAL A 165 -19.83 7.76 -11.71
C VAL A 165 -21.06 7.25 -12.49
N ASP A 166 -21.16 7.56 -13.80
CA ASP A 166 -22.23 7.04 -14.64
C ASP A 166 -22.20 5.51 -14.72
N LEU A 167 -21.02 4.89 -14.86
CA LEU A 167 -20.88 3.43 -14.89
C LEU A 167 -21.29 2.80 -13.55
N ALA A 168 -20.84 3.36 -12.42
CA ALA A 168 -21.20 2.88 -11.10
C ALA A 168 -22.71 2.88 -10.87
N ARG A 169 -23.39 3.98 -11.30
CA ARG A 169 -24.83 4.11 -11.20
C ARG A 169 -25.57 3.16 -12.15
N ASP A 170 -25.19 3.16 -13.44
CA ASP A 170 -25.96 2.48 -14.49
C ASP A 170 -25.76 0.95 -14.45
N LEU A 171 -24.63 0.47 -13.92
CA LEU A 171 -24.30 -0.93 -13.76
C LEU A 171 -24.45 -1.44 -12.31
N GLU A 172 -24.91 -0.56 -11.40
CA GLU A 172 -25.16 -0.89 -9.99
C GLU A 172 -23.94 -1.57 -9.35
N SER A 173 -22.75 -0.91 -9.47
CA SER A 173 -21.50 -1.48 -8.92
C SER A 173 -21.59 -1.67 -7.41
N ASP A 174 -21.30 -2.87 -6.92
CA ASP A 174 -21.32 -3.22 -5.49
C ASP A 174 -20.04 -2.74 -4.77
N ALA A 175 -18.92 -2.70 -5.50
CA ALA A 175 -17.66 -2.23 -4.96
C ALA A 175 -16.84 -1.44 -5.98
N ILE A 176 -15.90 -0.62 -5.47
CA ILE A 176 -14.90 0.08 -6.28
C ILE A 176 -13.50 -0.15 -5.73
N GLY A 177 -12.54 -0.48 -6.61
CA GLY A 177 -11.12 -0.55 -6.30
C GLY A 177 -10.40 0.70 -6.80
N CYS A 178 -9.78 1.47 -5.89
CA CYS A 178 -9.13 2.74 -6.22
C CYS A 178 -8.08 3.15 -5.17
N THR A 179 -7.43 4.32 -5.32
CA THR A 179 -6.64 4.93 -4.24
C THR A 179 -7.55 5.69 -3.28
N PRO A 180 -7.16 5.89 -2.00
CA PRO A 180 -7.94 6.67 -1.03
C PRO A 180 -8.29 8.06 -1.54
N SER A 181 -7.31 8.77 -2.09
CA SER A 181 -7.52 10.11 -2.67
C SER A 181 -8.50 10.10 -3.84
N TYR A 182 -8.49 9.04 -4.65
CA TYR A 182 -9.45 8.91 -5.76
C TYR A 182 -10.87 8.62 -5.26
N ALA A 183 -11.03 7.85 -4.18
CA ALA A 183 -12.35 7.60 -3.58
C ALA A 183 -13.04 8.91 -3.18
N LEU A 184 -12.29 9.84 -2.56
CA LEU A 184 -12.79 11.18 -2.23
C LEU A 184 -13.13 12.00 -3.47
N TYR A 185 -12.26 12.00 -4.47
CA TYR A 185 -12.49 12.70 -5.73
C TYR A 185 -13.69 12.14 -6.51
N PHE A 186 -13.89 10.82 -6.46
CA PHE A 186 -15.06 10.17 -7.05
C PHE A 186 -16.36 10.63 -6.38
N ALA A 187 -16.37 10.67 -5.05
CA ALA A 187 -17.55 11.14 -4.30
C ALA A 187 -17.83 12.63 -4.57
N GLU A 188 -16.80 13.47 -4.62
CA GLU A 188 -16.90 14.89 -4.97
C GLU A 188 -17.50 15.07 -6.38
N THR A 189 -16.96 14.36 -7.37
CA THR A 189 -17.45 14.40 -8.76
C THR A 189 -18.91 13.93 -8.86
N ALA A 190 -19.30 12.90 -8.13
CA ALA A 190 -20.70 12.44 -8.10
C ALA A 190 -21.64 13.54 -7.57
N ALA A 191 -21.26 14.20 -6.47
CA ALA A 191 -22.02 15.32 -5.91
C ALA A 191 -22.13 16.50 -6.89
N GLU A 192 -21.06 16.86 -7.59
CA GLU A 192 -21.06 17.89 -8.64
C GLU A 192 -21.99 17.54 -9.82
N MET A 193 -22.12 16.25 -10.14
CA MET A 193 -23.05 15.75 -11.15
C MET A 193 -24.51 15.72 -10.66
N GLY A 194 -24.76 16.08 -9.39
CA GLY A 194 -26.09 16.03 -8.76
C GLY A 194 -26.52 14.62 -8.36
N VAL A 195 -25.57 13.70 -8.21
CA VAL A 195 -25.77 12.33 -7.69
C VAL A 195 -25.31 12.31 -6.24
N ASP A 196 -26.19 11.96 -5.30
CA ASP A 196 -25.72 11.67 -3.93
C ASP A 196 -24.86 10.39 -3.98
N PRO A 197 -23.57 10.44 -3.60
CA PRO A 197 -22.70 9.25 -3.67
C PRO A 197 -23.24 8.08 -2.84
N ARG A 198 -24.01 8.36 -1.78
CA ARG A 198 -24.63 7.35 -0.91
C ARG A 198 -25.84 6.65 -1.53
N ASP A 199 -26.37 7.18 -2.63
CA ASP A 199 -27.44 6.55 -3.41
C ASP A 199 -26.90 5.55 -4.46
N LEU A 200 -25.55 5.48 -4.64
CA LEU A 200 -24.92 4.45 -5.45
C LEU A 200 -24.98 3.10 -4.72
N SER A 201 -24.95 2.00 -5.48
CA SER A 201 -24.96 0.64 -4.91
C SER A 201 -23.65 0.24 -4.23
N ILE A 202 -22.63 1.09 -4.29
CA ILE A 202 -21.30 0.83 -3.74
C ILE A 202 -21.39 0.65 -2.22
N SER A 203 -21.16 -0.57 -1.76
CA SER A 203 -21.13 -0.92 -0.33
C SER A 203 -19.71 -1.09 0.20
N THR A 204 -18.72 -1.29 -0.70
CA THR A 204 -17.32 -1.54 -0.33
C THR A 204 -16.37 -0.73 -1.22
N VAL A 205 -15.41 -0.07 -0.60
CA VAL A 205 -14.29 0.61 -1.27
C VAL A 205 -13.00 -0.12 -0.91
N LEU A 206 -12.42 -0.88 -1.87
CA LEU A 206 -11.08 -1.45 -1.70
C LEU A 206 -10.04 -0.42 -2.13
N TYR A 207 -9.32 0.13 -1.17
CA TYR A 207 -8.30 1.13 -1.46
C TYR A 207 -6.89 0.68 -1.04
N GLY A 208 -5.90 1.26 -1.67
CA GLY A 208 -4.49 1.02 -1.38
C GLY A 208 -3.58 1.84 -2.28
N ALA A 209 -2.31 1.51 -2.27
CA ALA A 209 -1.24 2.19 -3.00
C ALA A 209 -0.87 3.58 -2.47
N GLU A 210 -1.64 4.16 -1.58
CA GLU A 210 -1.38 5.39 -0.84
C GLU A 210 -1.67 5.14 0.64
N PRO A 211 -1.01 5.84 1.59
CA PRO A 211 -1.44 5.83 2.98
C PRO A 211 -2.89 6.30 3.11
N CYS A 212 -3.62 5.73 4.05
CA CYS A 212 -4.96 6.17 4.40
C CYS A 212 -5.02 6.31 5.93
N THR A 213 -5.17 7.53 6.40
CA THR A 213 -5.30 7.81 7.83
C THR A 213 -6.74 7.54 8.31
N ASP A 214 -6.93 7.35 9.61
CA ASP A 214 -8.27 7.13 10.17
C ASP A 214 -9.25 8.26 9.81
N PRO A 215 -8.88 9.56 9.93
CA PRO A 215 -9.75 10.65 9.49
C PRO A 215 -10.07 10.60 7.98
N MET A 216 -9.12 10.19 7.15
CA MET A 216 -9.36 10.03 5.71
C MET A 216 -10.32 8.88 5.42
N ARG A 217 -10.19 7.76 6.15
CA ARG A 217 -11.14 6.63 6.08
C ARG A 217 -12.55 7.08 6.45
N GLU A 218 -12.70 7.76 7.60
CA GLU A 218 -14.00 8.27 8.05
C GLU A 218 -14.65 9.17 7.00
N GLU A 219 -13.87 10.00 6.33
CA GLU A 219 -14.34 10.88 5.27
C GLU A 219 -14.80 10.09 4.02
N ILE A 220 -14.03 9.08 3.59
CA ILE A 220 -14.40 8.19 2.48
C ILE A 220 -15.72 7.48 2.78
N GLU A 221 -15.79 6.83 3.94
CA GLU A 221 -16.96 6.08 4.38
C GLU A 221 -18.19 6.98 4.53
N GLY A 222 -18.02 8.15 5.13
CA GLY A 222 -19.09 9.13 5.32
C GLY A 222 -19.66 9.68 4.01
N ARG A 223 -18.80 9.95 3.02
CA ARG A 223 -19.22 10.49 1.71
C ARG A 223 -19.88 9.43 0.84
N LEU A 224 -19.36 8.22 0.82
CA LEU A 224 -19.85 7.14 -0.05
C LEU A 224 -20.93 6.28 0.61
N GLY A 225 -21.06 6.32 1.93
CA GLY A 225 -21.94 5.41 2.66
C GLY A 225 -21.51 3.94 2.56
N ALA A 226 -20.23 3.69 2.34
CA ALA A 226 -19.63 2.39 2.06
C ALA A 226 -18.56 2.05 3.12
N THR A 227 -18.24 0.77 3.26
CA THR A 227 -17.14 0.31 4.11
C THR A 227 -15.81 0.45 3.38
N GLY A 228 -14.85 1.13 3.99
CA GLY A 228 -13.49 1.26 3.47
C GLY A 228 -12.62 0.09 3.91
N ILE A 229 -12.01 -0.63 2.98
CA ILE A 229 -11.13 -1.79 3.23
C ILE A 229 -9.76 -1.51 2.65
N GLU A 230 -8.75 -1.53 3.50
CA GLU A 230 -7.38 -1.31 3.06
C GLU A 230 -6.76 -2.57 2.46
N ASN A 231 -6.04 -2.38 1.34
CA ASN A 231 -5.29 -3.42 0.65
C ASN A 231 -3.86 -2.96 0.41
N TYR A 232 -2.91 -3.72 0.94
CA TYR A 232 -1.48 -3.43 0.80
C TYR A 232 -0.83 -4.33 -0.25
N GLY A 233 0.15 -3.77 -0.94
CA GLY A 233 1.02 -4.50 -1.85
C GLY A 233 2.02 -3.61 -2.56
N LEU A 234 3.02 -4.25 -3.14
CA LEU A 234 4.09 -3.59 -3.87
C LEU A 234 4.53 -4.42 -5.06
N SER A 235 4.90 -3.74 -6.13
CA SER A 235 5.24 -4.38 -7.43
C SER A 235 6.39 -5.40 -7.29
N GLU A 236 7.37 -5.12 -6.43
CA GLU A 236 8.56 -5.95 -6.24
C GLU A 236 8.22 -7.34 -5.69
N VAL A 237 7.21 -7.44 -4.83
CA VAL A 237 6.79 -8.70 -4.23
C VAL A 237 5.80 -9.43 -5.13
N ILE A 238 4.61 -8.85 -5.36
CA ILE A 238 3.62 -9.45 -6.29
C ILE A 238 2.79 -8.37 -7.00
N GLY A 239 2.54 -7.22 -6.39
CA GLY A 239 1.58 -6.20 -6.75
C GLY A 239 0.60 -5.98 -5.60
N PRO A 240 -0.62 -5.51 -5.82
CA PRO A 240 -1.67 -5.53 -4.80
C PRO A 240 -1.97 -6.96 -4.35
N GLY A 241 -2.46 -7.14 -3.13
CA GLY A 241 -2.85 -8.46 -2.59
C GLY A 241 -1.76 -9.13 -1.76
N VAL A 242 -0.81 -8.40 -1.18
CA VAL A 242 0.10 -8.93 -0.15
C VAL A 242 -0.63 -9.04 1.18
N ALA A 243 -1.39 -8.00 1.53
CA ALA A 243 -2.19 -7.96 2.74
C ALA A 243 -3.51 -7.21 2.52
N VAL A 244 -4.52 -7.51 3.35
CA VAL A 244 -5.85 -6.91 3.27
C VAL A 244 -6.52 -6.90 4.63
N GLU A 245 -7.29 -5.87 4.91
CA GLU A 245 -8.22 -5.86 6.04
C GLU A 245 -9.38 -6.83 5.82
N CYS A 246 -9.89 -7.41 6.90
CA CYS A 246 -11.14 -8.16 6.82
C CYS A 246 -12.33 -7.27 7.14
N HIS A 247 -13.44 -7.52 6.45
CA HIS A 247 -14.70 -6.78 6.66
C HIS A 247 -15.23 -6.88 8.10
N GLU A 248 -14.97 -8.00 8.78
CA GLU A 248 -15.52 -8.27 10.11
C GLU A 248 -14.89 -7.43 11.21
N ALA A 249 -13.60 -7.09 11.09
CA ALA A 249 -12.87 -6.43 12.17
C ALA A 249 -12.34 -5.05 11.79
N GLN A 250 -11.86 -4.87 10.56
CA GLN A 250 -11.15 -3.65 10.14
C GLN A 250 -10.05 -3.24 11.15
N ASP A 251 -9.28 -4.22 11.61
CA ASP A 251 -8.27 -4.10 12.66
C ASP A 251 -6.95 -4.68 12.16
N GLY A 252 -6.30 -3.92 11.28
CA GLY A 252 -5.09 -4.32 10.57
C GLY A 252 -5.33 -5.28 9.40
N MET A 253 -4.33 -5.37 8.53
CA MET A 253 -4.36 -6.14 7.28
C MET A 253 -3.73 -7.51 7.45
N HIS A 254 -4.47 -8.59 7.20
CA HIS A 254 -3.94 -9.96 7.16
C HIS A 254 -2.95 -10.12 6.02
N ILE A 255 -1.72 -10.49 6.32
CA ILE A 255 -0.70 -10.84 5.33
C ILE A 255 -0.93 -12.30 4.91
N TRP A 256 -0.90 -12.58 3.60
CA TRP A 256 -0.98 -13.95 3.10
C TRP A 256 0.34 -14.68 3.35
N GLU A 257 0.57 -15.06 4.63
CA GLU A 257 1.82 -15.59 5.15
C GLU A 257 2.24 -16.93 4.54
N ASP A 258 1.35 -17.62 3.91
CA ASP A 258 1.66 -18.82 3.13
C ASP A 258 2.47 -18.48 1.86
N HIS A 259 2.42 -17.23 1.40
CA HIS A 259 3.16 -16.75 0.23
C HIS A 259 4.18 -15.64 0.52
N PHE A 260 3.96 -14.85 1.58
CA PHE A 260 4.77 -13.68 1.92
C PHE A 260 5.15 -13.73 3.40
N TYR A 261 6.42 -13.99 3.70
CA TYR A 261 6.88 -14.00 5.09
C TYR A 261 7.26 -12.59 5.52
N PRO A 262 6.59 -12.02 6.55
CA PRO A 262 6.87 -10.69 7.05
C PRO A 262 7.87 -10.69 8.20
N GLU A 263 8.70 -9.65 8.25
CA GLU A 263 9.51 -9.23 9.39
C GLU A 263 9.32 -7.74 9.61
N VAL A 264 9.45 -7.26 10.82
CA VAL A 264 9.62 -5.83 11.13
C VAL A 264 10.99 -5.63 11.77
N ILE A 265 11.73 -4.66 11.26
CA ILE A 265 13.10 -4.38 11.69
C ILE A 265 13.28 -2.91 12.08
N ASP A 266 14.25 -2.64 12.95
CA ASP A 266 14.75 -1.28 13.14
C ASP A 266 15.38 -0.78 11.83
N PRO A 267 14.89 0.32 11.24
CA PRO A 267 15.37 0.78 9.94
C PRO A 267 16.84 1.23 9.92
N GLN A 268 17.43 1.53 11.08
CA GLN A 268 18.82 1.98 11.20
C GLN A 268 19.79 0.83 11.43
N THR A 269 19.43 -0.13 12.27
CA THR A 269 20.31 -1.24 12.66
C THR A 269 20.06 -2.49 11.82
N GLY A 270 18.86 -2.68 11.29
CA GLY A 270 18.43 -3.89 10.60
C GLY A 270 18.10 -5.06 11.56
N GLU A 271 18.09 -4.80 12.87
CA GLU A 271 17.75 -5.83 13.86
C GLU A 271 16.22 -6.06 13.90
N PRO A 272 15.77 -7.32 14.03
CA PRO A 272 14.35 -7.63 14.16
C PRO A 272 13.74 -6.98 15.41
N LEU A 273 12.54 -6.46 15.26
CA LEU A 273 11.75 -5.91 16.37
C LEU A 273 10.67 -6.91 16.83
N PRO A 274 10.32 -6.89 18.12
CA PRO A 274 9.19 -7.67 18.63
C PRO A 274 7.85 -7.25 17.99
N GLU A 275 6.87 -8.14 18.00
CA GLU A 275 5.50 -7.80 17.64
C GLU A 275 4.98 -6.62 18.48
N GLY A 276 4.22 -5.74 17.85
CA GLY A 276 3.67 -4.52 18.45
C GLY A 276 4.64 -3.33 18.51
N GLU A 277 5.91 -3.49 18.09
CA GLU A 277 6.84 -2.39 17.92
C GLU A 277 6.85 -1.94 16.46
N GLU A 278 6.79 -0.60 16.23
CA GLU A 278 6.84 -0.03 14.89
C GLU A 278 8.26 -0.10 14.31
N GLY A 279 8.34 -0.54 13.06
CA GLY A 279 9.59 -0.60 12.31
C GLY A 279 9.37 -0.76 10.81
N GLU A 280 10.45 -0.95 10.07
CA GLU A 280 10.42 -1.16 8.63
C GLU A 280 9.96 -2.57 8.30
N LEU A 281 8.92 -2.69 7.49
CA LEU A 281 8.44 -3.96 6.97
C LEU A 281 9.47 -4.55 5.99
N VAL A 282 9.79 -5.81 6.21
CA VAL A 282 10.61 -6.64 5.31
C VAL A 282 9.78 -7.82 4.85
N LEU A 283 9.81 -8.11 3.56
CA LEU A 283 9.03 -9.20 2.98
C LEU A 283 9.95 -10.18 2.23
N THR A 284 9.69 -11.47 2.44
CA THR A 284 10.27 -12.56 1.63
C THR A 284 9.16 -13.25 0.86
N SER A 285 9.27 -13.29 -0.49
CA SER A 285 8.36 -14.07 -1.30
C SER A 285 8.72 -15.55 -1.23
N LEU A 286 7.75 -16.39 -0.82
CA LEU A 286 7.96 -17.82 -0.62
C LEU A 286 7.58 -18.67 -1.85
N SER A 287 6.86 -18.09 -2.82
CA SER A 287 6.24 -18.85 -3.91
C SER A 287 6.41 -18.22 -5.30
N LYS A 288 7.04 -17.05 -5.40
CA LYS A 288 7.21 -16.36 -6.68
C LYS A 288 8.37 -16.94 -7.47
N GLU A 289 8.14 -17.29 -8.75
CA GLU A 289 9.12 -17.94 -9.61
C GLU A 289 10.00 -16.96 -10.39
N ALA A 290 9.37 -16.02 -11.15
CA ALA A 290 10.13 -15.17 -12.07
C ALA A 290 11.07 -14.20 -11.36
N LEU A 291 10.66 -13.71 -10.20
CA LEU A 291 11.40 -12.72 -9.41
C LEU A 291 11.31 -13.10 -7.94
N PRO A 292 12.10 -14.09 -7.48
CA PRO A 292 12.18 -14.40 -6.05
C PRO A 292 12.78 -13.21 -5.31
N VAL A 293 12.14 -12.84 -4.20
CA VAL A 293 12.58 -11.70 -3.38
C VAL A 293 12.85 -12.18 -1.97
N LEU A 294 14.11 -12.11 -1.54
CA LEU A 294 14.53 -12.52 -0.21
C LEU A 294 14.79 -11.28 0.65
N ARG A 295 14.10 -11.19 1.80
CA ARG A 295 14.25 -10.12 2.80
C ARG A 295 14.26 -8.71 2.18
N TYR A 296 13.25 -8.40 1.39
CA TYR A 296 13.16 -7.10 0.73
C TYR A 296 12.75 -6.01 1.73
N ARG A 297 13.61 -5.02 1.90
CA ARG A 297 13.33 -3.82 2.68
C ARG A 297 12.38 -2.92 1.89
N THR A 298 11.13 -2.84 2.33
CA THR A 298 10.09 -2.10 1.62
C THR A 298 10.25 -0.58 1.77
N GLY A 299 10.80 -0.17 2.88
CA GLY A 299 10.82 1.21 3.35
C GLY A 299 9.54 1.63 4.06
N ASP A 300 8.48 0.81 4.07
CA ASP A 300 7.20 1.13 4.71
C ASP A 300 7.27 0.83 6.20
N LEU A 301 6.76 1.74 7.05
CA LEU A 301 6.74 1.60 8.51
C LEU A 301 5.37 1.09 8.95
N THR A 302 5.38 0.03 9.76
CA THR A 302 4.18 -0.60 10.31
C THR A 302 4.51 -1.38 11.58
N THR A 303 3.50 -1.95 12.22
CA THR A 303 3.62 -2.96 13.28
C THR A 303 3.09 -4.30 12.81
N LEU A 304 3.48 -5.39 13.45
CA LEU A 304 2.91 -6.71 13.24
C LEU A 304 2.26 -7.21 14.53
N THR A 305 1.14 -7.93 14.38
CA THR A 305 0.47 -8.62 15.49
C THR A 305 -0.04 -9.98 15.05
N SER A 306 0.12 -10.98 15.93
CA SER A 306 -0.44 -12.33 15.80
C SER A 306 -1.67 -12.55 16.68
N ASP A 307 -2.24 -11.50 17.27
CA ASP A 307 -3.45 -11.58 18.10
C ASP A 307 -4.64 -12.12 17.30
N GLU A 308 -5.55 -12.82 17.98
CA GLU A 308 -6.75 -13.37 17.36
C GLU A 308 -7.62 -12.29 16.72
N CYS A 309 -8.00 -12.48 15.46
CA CYS A 309 -8.94 -11.61 14.78
C CYS A 309 -10.38 -12.15 14.86
N ALA A 310 -11.35 -11.22 14.93
CA ALA A 310 -12.77 -11.56 14.97
C ALA A 310 -13.24 -12.38 13.74
N CYS A 311 -12.57 -12.26 12.59
CA CYS A 311 -12.85 -13.05 11.40
C CYS A 311 -12.42 -14.53 11.52
N GLY A 312 -11.63 -14.88 12.54
CA GLY A 312 -11.10 -16.22 12.78
C GLY A 312 -9.87 -16.59 11.96
N ARG A 313 -9.36 -15.73 11.07
CA ARG A 313 -8.08 -15.96 10.38
C ARG A 313 -6.93 -15.93 11.37
N THR A 314 -5.97 -16.84 11.17
CA THR A 314 -4.80 -17.02 12.05
C THR A 314 -3.54 -16.33 11.54
N MET A 315 -3.60 -15.72 10.36
CA MET A 315 -2.49 -15.03 9.75
C MET A 315 -2.15 -13.73 10.47
N VAL A 316 -0.86 -13.43 10.56
CA VAL A 316 -0.34 -12.15 11.10
C VAL A 316 -0.99 -10.98 10.37
N ARG A 317 -1.29 -9.95 11.14
CA ARG A 317 -1.77 -8.67 10.60
C ARG A 317 -0.68 -7.60 10.72
N MET A 318 -0.64 -6.75 9.72
CA MET A 318 0.11 -5.51 9.76
C MET A 318 -0.86 -4.35 9.97
N ASP A 319 -0.43 -3.32 10.68
CA ASP A 319 -1.19 -2.06 10.76
C ASP A 319 -1.07 -1.28 9.45
N SER A 320 -1.91 -0.27 9.28
CA SER A 320 -1.77 0.70 8.20
C SER A 320 -0.35 1.30 8.19
N VAL A 321 0.15 1.56 6.98
CA VAL A 321 1.48 2.16 6.83
C VAL A 321 1.48 3.58 7.40
N THR A 322 2.21 3.80 8.48
CA THR A 322 2.31 5.08 9.17
C THR A 322 3.21 6.09 8.45
N GLY A 323 4.11 5.59 7.60
CA GLY A 323 5.05 6.40 6.83
C GLY A 323 6.06 5.56 6.09
N ARG A 324 7.02 6.21 5.47
CA ARG A 324 8.13 5.53 4.81
C ARG A 324 9.46 5.97 5.42
N ALA A 325 10.34 5.01 5.66
CA ALA A 325 11.68 5.29 6.20
C ALA A 325 12.49 6.21 5.26
N ASP A 326 12.20 6.21 3.95
CA ASP A 326 12.84 7.06 2.93
C ASP A 326 12.08 8.38 2.63
N ASP A 327 10.87 8.57 3.15
CA ASP A 327 10.07 9.81 3.05
C ASP A 327 10.16 10.68 4.32
N LEU A 328 11.07 10.34 5.22
CA LEU A 328 11.28 11.09 6.44
C LEU A 328 11.75 12.52 6.11
N LEU A 329 10.94 13.50 6.48
CA LEU A 329 11.28 14.91 6.38
C LEU A 329 12.06 15.34 7.61
N ILE A 330 13.34 15.65 7.46
CA ILE A 330 14.11 16.25 8.54
C ILE A 330 14.09 17.75 8.35
N VAL A 331 13.32 18.44 9.20
CA VAL A 331 13.18 19.89 9.13
C VAL A 331 13.62 20.49 10.46
N ARG A 332 14.71 21.25 10.46
CA ARG A 332 15.29 21.89 11.66
C ARG A 332 15.54 20.91 12.82
N GLY A 333 15.91 19.66 12.49
CA GLY A 333 16.20 18.61 13.48
C GLY A 333 14.96 17.88 14.03
N VAL A 334 13.78 18.19 13.51
CA VAL A 334 12.55 17.43 13.78
C VAL A 334 12.32 16.44 12.66
N ASN A 335 12.06 15.20 13.01
CA ASN A 335 11.68 14.14 12.10
C ASN A 335 10.17 14.17 11.91
N LEU A 336 9.70 14.26 10.66
CA LEU A 336 8.29 14.37 10.31
C LEU A 336 7.95 13.42 9.17
N TYR A 337 6.84 12.74 9.29
CA TYR A 337 6.23 12.04 8.14
C TYR A 337 5.04 12.85 7.61
N PRO A 338 4.84 12.92 6.29
CA PRO A 338 3.69 13.62 5.70
C PRO A 338 2.34 13.14 6.25
N SER A 339 2.20 11.84 6.53
CA SER A 339 1.01 11.25 7.16
C SER A 339 0.69 11.83 8.53
N GLN A 340 1.70 12.10 9.35
CA GLN A 340 1.49 12.72 10.66
C GLN A 340 0.95 14.16 10.54
N ILE A 341 1.34 14.89 9.50
CA ILE A 341 0.77 16.21 9.23
C ILE A 341 -0.68 16.06 8.76
N GLU A 342 -0.96 15.07 7.92
CA GLU A 342 -2.31 14.73 7.45
C GLU A 342 -3.25 14.42 8.61
N ASP A 343 -2.85 13.54 9.52
CA ASP A 343 -3.63 13.19 10.72
C ASP A 343 -4.08 14.43 11.48
N VAL A 344 -3.14 15.35 11.72
CA VAL A 344 -3.43 16.57 12.49
C VAL A 344 -4.35 17.53 11.75
N VAL A 345 -4.15 17.72 10.44
CA VAL A 345 -4.98 18.69 9.69
C VAL A 345 -6.40 18.17 9.48
N LEU A 346 -6.58 16.86 9.32
CA LEU A 346 -7.89 16.24 9.12
C LEU A 346 -8.71 16.07 10.43
N GLU A 347 -8.14 16.38 11.61
CA GLU A 347 -8.92 16.51 12.85
C GLU A 347 -9.91 17.70 12.82
N PHE A 348 -9.80 18.58 11.83
CA PHE A 348 -10.59 19.80 11.77
C PHE A 348 -11.67 19.69 10.68
N ASP A 349 -12.94 19.65 11.06
CA ASP A 349 -14.11 19.60 10.14
C ASP A 349 -14.13 20.74 9.09
N ALA A 350 -13.39 21.83 9.36
CA ALA A 350 -13.24 22.98 8.48
C ALA A 350 -12.25 22.76 7.32
N VAL A 351 -11.52 21.65 7.34
CA VAL A 351 -10.44 21.33 6.40
C VAL A 351 -10.88 20.23 5.44
N ALA A 352 -10.69 20.46 4.15
CA ALA A 352 -10.87 19.42 3.13
C ALA A 352 -9.64 18.49 3.10
N PRO A 353 -9.76 17.23 2.64
CA PRO A 353 -8.68 16.25 2.67
C PRO A 353 -7.61 16.51 1.58
N TYR A 354 -7.32 17.77 1.34
CA TYR A 354 -6.36 18.23 0.34
C TYR A 354 -5.35 19.17 0.98
N TYR A 355 -4.08 18.73 0.98
CA TYR A 355 -2.99 19.52 1.50
C TYR A 355 -1.74 19.34 0.65
N ARG A 356 -0.79 20.28 0.80
CA ARG A 356 0.48 20.30 0.10
C ARG A 356 1.58 20.78 1.04
N ILE A 357 2.72 20.09 0.99
CA ILE A 357 3.94 20.42 1.73
C ILE A 357 5.00 20.83 0.73
N ASP A 358 5.51 22.04 0.86
CA ASP A 358 6.65 22.55 0.10
C ASP A 358 7.85 22.72 1.03
N LEU A 359 8.99 22.11 0.64
CA LEU A 359 10.25 22.18 1.38
C LEU A 359 11.25 23.04 0.62
N TYR A 360 11.80 24.02 1.29
CA TYR A 360 12.84 24.91 0.75
C TYR A 360 14.06 24.87 1.65
N ARG A 361 15.19 25.32 1.11
CA ARG A 361 16.40 25.61 1.87
C ARG A 361 16.77 27.07 1.74
N GLU A 362 16.70 27.79 2.85
CA GLU A 362 17.18 29.18 2.96
C GLU A 362 18.51 29.19 3.71
N ASP A 363 19.59 29.55 3.01
CA ASP A 363 20.97 29.47 3.52
C ASP A 363 21.32 28.05 4.02
N THR A 364 21.26 27.83 5.35
CA THR A 364 21.58 26.56 6.00
C THR A 364 20.40 25.92 6.72
N LEU A 365 19.23 26.56 6.69
CA LEU A 365 18.03 26.09 7.38
C LEU A 365 16.97 25.62 6.40
N ASP A 366 16.37 24.48 6.73
CA ASP A 366 15.22 23.97 6.00
C ASP A 366 13.95 24.69 6.48
N ARG A 367 13.12 25.09 5.51
CA ARG A 367 11.84 25.75 5.69
C ARG A 367 10.74 24.86 5.15
N LEU A 368 9.63 24.72 5.88
CA LEU A 368 8.45 24.01 5.48
C LEU A 368 7.26 24.97 5.39
N GLU A 369 6.64 24.98 4.21
CA GLU A 369 5.39 25.67 3.96
C GLU A 369 4.28 24.60 3.81
N LEU A 370 3.17 24.81 4.50
CA LEU A 370 2.00 23.92 4.47
C LEU A 370 0.80 24.68 3.89
N THR A 371 0.26 24.19 2.79
CA THR A 371 -1.01 24.67 2.24
C THR A 371 -2.08 23.64 2.55
N VAL A 372 -3.18 24.06 3.14
CA VAL A 372 -4.34 23.23 3.51
C VAL A 372 -5.58 23.85 2.90
N GLU A 373 -6.41 23.04 2.29
CA GLU A 373 -7.64 23.49 1.63
C GLU A 373 -8.82 23.49 2.60
N LEU A 374 -9.60 24.54 2.58
CA LEU A 374 -10.85 24.64 3.36
C LEU A 374 -11.99 23.89 2.67
N VAL A 375 -13.00 23.47 3.44
CA VAL A 375 -14.25 22.96 2.86
C VAL A 375 -14.99 24.07 2.08
N ASP A 376 -15.78 23.70 1.07
CA ASP A 376 -16.41 24.65 0.11
C ASP A 376 -17.34 25.67 0.78
N ASP A 377 -18.01 25.30 1.86
CA ASP A 377 -18.97 26.13 2.58
C ASP A 377 -18.43 26.72 3.88
N PHE A 378 -17.10 26.80 4.03
CA PHE A 378 -16.49 27.37 5.23
C PHE A 378 -16.80 28.87 5.34
N ASP A 379 -17.54 29.24 6.38
CA ASP A 379 -17.93 30.63 6.71
C ASP A 379 -17.33 31.14 8.03
N GLY A 380 -16.37 30.37 8.61
CA GLY A 380 -15.76 30.66 9.88
C GLY A 380 -14.64 31.70 9.81
N ASP A 381 -13.99 31.92 10.96
CA ASP A 381 -12.85 32.82 11.09
C ASP A 381 -11.55 32.10 10.69
N VAL A 382 -11.04 32.45 9.51
CA VAL A 382 -9.81 31.85 8.92
C VAL A 382 -8.57 32.09 9.79
N ASP A 383 -8.45 33.27 10.41
CA ASP A 383 -7.28 33.57 11.27
C ASP A 383 -7.32 32.75 12.56
N ARG A 384 -8.49 32.58 13.13
CA ARG A 384 -8.69 31.71 14.29
C ARG A 384 -8.38 30.25 13.97
N LEU A 385 -8.89 29.72 12.88
CA LEU A 385 -8.64 28.36 12.44
C LEU A 385 -7.14 28.12 12.20
N ARG A 386 -6.46 29.09 11.57
CA ARG A 386 -5.01 29.03 11.37
C ARG A 386 -4.24 28.91 12.68
N ASP A 387 -4.61 29.74 13.68
CA ASP A 387 -3.96 29.71 14.97
C ASP A 387 -4.20 28.38 15.71
N GLU A 388 -5.42 27.83 15.65
CA GLU A 388 -5.78 26.54 16.24
C GLU A 388 -5.00 25.38 15.57
N LEU A 389 -4.91 25.35 14.23
CA LEU A 389 -4.14 24.37 13.46
C LEU A 389 -2.64 24.44 13.81
N LEU A 390 -2.05 25.65 13.88
CA LEU A 390 -0.65 25.83 14.22
C LEU A 390 -0.36 25.38 15.66
N GLU A 391 -1.26 25.63 16.60
CA GLU A 391 -1.14 25.15 17.99
C GLU A 391 -1.24 23.63 18.05
N ARG A 392 -2.16 23.03 17.29
CA ARG A 392 -2.34 21.57 17.26
C ARG A 392 -1.14 20.85 16.64
N LEU A 393 -0.61 21.34 15.52
CA LEU A 393 0.63 20.83 14.92
C LEU A 393 1.81 20.91 15.90
N GLN A 394 1.96 22.05 16.59
CA GLN A 394 3.02 22.21 17.57
C GLN A 394 2.89 21.23 18.74
N ASN A 395 1.66 20.99 19.21
CA ASN A 395 1.41 20.11 20.35
C ASN A 395 1.57 18.62 19.99
N ALA A 396 1.10 18.22 18.79
CA ALA A 396 1.17 16.83 18.34
C ALA A 396 2.55 16.42 17.84
N LEU A 397 3.18 17.28 17.02
CA LEU A 397 4.40 16.93 16.29
C LEU A 397 5.65 17.63 16.81
N SER A 398 5.53 18.46 17.86
CA SER A 398 6.61 19.35 18.32
C SER A 398 7.19 20.21 17.18
N PHE A 399 6.37 20.50 16.18
CA PHE A 399 6.74 21.18 14.96
C PHE A 399 5.72 22.24 14.58
N ARG A 400 6.22 23.35 14.05
CA ARG A 400 5.40 24.43 13.48
C ARG A 400 5.94 24.76 12.09
N PRO A 401 5.09 24.73 11.03
CA PRO A 401 5.50 25.16 9.70
C PRO A 401 5.90 26.64 9.70
N ASP A 402 6.77 27.01 8.79
CA ASP A 402 7.20 28.42 8.64
C ASP A 402 6.07 29.28 8.07
N GLU A 403 5.24 28.69 7.22
CA GLU A 403 4.02 29.28 6.69
C GLU A 403 2.90 28.26 6.66
N LEU A 404 1.70 28.66 7.05
CA LEU A 404 0.46 27.90 6.91
C LEU A 404 -0.53 28.72 6.10
N GLU A 405 -0.79 28.28 4.88
CA GLU A 405 -1.81 28.84 4.00
C GLU A 405 -3.11 28.02 4.14
N LEU A 406 -4.22 28.69 4.42
CA LEU A 406 -5.57 28.12 4.30
C LEU A 406 -6.14 28.59 2.98
N ALA A 407 -6.14 27.68 2.00
CA ALA A 407 -6.55 27.95 0.62
C ALA A 407 -8.06 27.76 0.44
N GLU A 408 -8.63 28.45 -0.54
CA GLU A 408 -10.03 28.24 -0.91
C GLU A 408 -10.21 26.84 -1.52
N TYR A 409 -11.41 26.27 -1.37
CA TYR A 409 -11.78 24.99 -1.97
C TYR A 409 -11.50 24.95 -3.48
N GLY A 410 -10.93 23.84 -3.97
CA GLY A 410 -10.59 23.68 -5.37
C GLY A 410 -9.24 24.32 -5.78
N THR A 411 -8.46 24.86 -4.83
CA THR A 411 -7.13 25.47 -5.12
C THR A 411 -6.05 24.41 -5.39
N ILE A 412 -6.08 23.29 -4.65
CA ILE A 412 -5.13 22.18 -4.82
C ILE A 412 -5.63 21.28 -5.95
N GLU A 413 -4.76 21.03 -6.93
CA GLU A 413 -5.10 20.23 -8.10
C GLU A 413 -5.45 18.79 -7.69
N ARG A 414 -6.60 18.30 -8.16
CA ARG A 414 -7.06 16.93 -7.95
C ARG A 414 -6.32 15.96 -8.87
N THR A 415 -5.90 14.84 -8.34
CA THR A 415 -5.21 13.81 -9.12
C THR A 415 -6.21 12.77 -9.60
N GLU A 416 -6.49 12.79 -10.92
CA GLU A 416 -7.37 11.77 -11.54
C GLU A 416 -6.61 10.47 -11.89
N VAL A 417 -5.31 10.52 -12.00
CA VAL A 417 -4.48 9.41 -12.50
C VAL A 417 -3.22 9.27 -11.66
N GLY A 418 -3.02 8.09 -11.06
CA GLY A 418 -1.84 7.79 -10.27
C GLY A 418 -1.99 8.18 -8.80
N LYS A 419 -0.84 8.30 -8.13
CA LYS A 419 -0.76 8.68 -6.71
C LYS A 419 -0.72 10.20 -6.55
N VAL A 420 -1.38 10.72 -5.53
CA VAL A 420 -1.28 12.13 -5.16
C VAL A 420 0.15 12.47 -4.73
N LYS A 421 0.69 13.53 -5.27
CA LYS A 421 1.96 14.09 -4.81
C LYS A 421 1.68 15.18 -3.78
N ARG A 422 1.97 14.91 -2.52
CA ARG A 422 1.75 15.83 -1.41
C ARG A 422 2.99 16.63 -1.01
N VAL A 423 4.18 16.10 -1.28
CA VAL A 423 5.46 16.72 -0.90
C VAL A 423 6.22 17.20 -2.14
N TYR A 424 6.61 18.46 -2.13
CA TYR A 424 7.41 19.11 -3.15
C TYR A 424 8.72 19.59 -2.50
N ASP A 425 9.78 18.81 -2.68
CA ASP A 425 11.11 19.13 -2.14
C ASP A 425 11.89 19.97 -3.18
N HIS A 426 12.18 21.21 -2.82
CA HIS A 426 12.90 22.19 -3.64
C HIS A 426 14.32 22.46 -3.09
N ARG A 427 14.80 21.64 -2.13
CA ARG A 427 16.10 21.83 -1.46
C ARG A 427 17.29 21.45 -2.29
#